data_fe3aaf8e07ce9e3d70b36ebab1606338
#
_entry.id   fe3aaf8e07ce9e3d70b36ebab1606338
#
_cell.length_a   1.000
_cell.length_b   1.000
_cell.length_c   1.000
_cell.angle_alpha   90.00
_cell.angle_beta   90.00
_cell.angle_gamma   90.00
#
_symmetry.space_group_name_H-M   'P 1'
#
loop_
_entity.id
_entity.type
_entity.pdbx_description
1 polymer ?
#
loop_
_entity_poly.entity_id
_entity_poly.type
_entity_poly.pdbx_seq_one_letter_code
_entity_poly.pdbx_strand_id
1 'polypeptide(L)'
;MLNEIKIRSNNRCLLRFAKTTTKRGFGKLLFSDYFNKKCSLQISSVGTDECIWLGVENAEPCILSSDAVKLGLAKMEEVPTSPFGNPCGWVEYPVPKEVMMTTRMHLSREQAKQLALKLLEFALCGTIK
;
A
#
# COMPACT_ATOMS: atom_id res chain seq x y z
N MET A 1 -1.17 34.76 11.53
CA MET A 1 -2.29 34.44 10.62
C MET A 1 -1.84 33.35 9.69
N LEU A 2 -2.35 32.17 9.90
CA LEU A 2 -2.20 31.08 8.95
C LEU A 2 -3.16 31.38 7.79
N ASN A 3 -2.64 31.77 6.64
CA ASN A 3 -3.43 31.82 5.42
C ASN A 3 -3.98 30.43 5.20
N GLU A 4 -5.31 30.30 5.23
CA GLU A 4 -6.02 29.12 4.76
C GLU A 4 -5.62 28.90 3.30
N ILE A 5 -4.69 27.99 3.10
CA ILE A 5 -4.49 27.38 1.79
C ILE A 5 -5.80 26.63 1.54
N LYS A 6 -6.65 27.20 0.69
CA LYS A 6 -7.80 26.52 0.14
C LYS A 6 -7.32 25.28 -0.62
N ILE A 7 -7.07 24.20 0.09
CA ILE A 7 -6.89 22.89 -0.49
C ILE A 7 -8.25 22.54 -1.09
N ARG A 8 -8.35 22.63 -2.41
CA ARG A 8 -9.49 22.04 -3.12
C ARG A 8 -9.53 20.59 -2.72
N SER A 9 -10.44 20.25 -1.84
CA SER A 9 -10.61 18.91 -1.30
C SER A 9 -11.18 18.01 -2.41
N ASN A 10 -10.29 17.51 -3.24
CA ASN A 10 -10.60 16.25 -3.89
C ASN A 10 -10.61 15.21 -2.77
N ASN A 11 -11.75 14.62 -2.49
CA ASN A 11 -11.97 13.65 -1.41
C ASN A 11 -11.00 12.45 -1.43
N ARG A 12 -10.19 12.32 -2.47
CA ARG A 12 -9.14 11.31 -2.65
C ARG A 12 -7.81 11.66 -1.99
N CYS A 13 -7.59 12.91 -1.58
CA CYS A 13 -6.29 13.37 -1.07
C CYS A 13 -6.18 13.32 0.46
N LEU A 14 -7.24 13.01 1.18
CA LEU A 14 -7.23 12.95 2.65
C LEU A 14 -7.23 11.51 3.13
N LEU A 15 -6.30 11.19 4.01
CA LEU A 15 -6.34 9.93 4.74
C LEU A 15 -7.48 9.97 5.76
N ARG A 16 -8.32 8.94 5.71
CA ARG A 16 -9.38 8.72 6.70
C ARG A 16 -9.03 7.49 7.50
N PHE A 17 -8.70 7.70 8.75
CA PHE A 17 -8.32 6.61 9.65
C PHE A 17 -9.56 6.00 10.30
N ALA A 18 -9.70 4.69 10.18
CA ALA A 18 -10.67 3.90 10.92
C ALA A 18 -9.94 3.14 12.03
N LYS A 19 -10.31 3.41 13.27
CA LYS A 19 -9.71 2.78 14.45
C LYS A 19 -10.31 1.40 14.67
N THR A 20 -9.46 0.40 14.85
CA THR A 20 -9.84 -0.97 15.19
C THR A 20 -8.80 -1.61 16.09
N THR A 21 -8.99 -2.85 16.44
CA THR A 21 -8.02 -3.66 17.18
C THR A 21 -7.76 -4.98 16.46
N THR A 22 -6.58 -5.55 16.69
CA THR A 22 -6.28 -6.91 16.24
C THR A 22 -7.02 -7.92 17.11
N LYS A 23 -7.06 -9.19 16.67
CA LYS A 23 -7.61 -10.29 17.47
C LYS A 23 -6.97 -10.43 18.86
N ARG A 24 -5.72 -9.98 18.99
CA ARG A 24 -4.96 -9.99 20.26
C ARG A 24 -5.10 -8.68 21.05
N GLY A 25 -5.94 -7.74 20.62
CA GLY A 25 -6.22 -6.50 21.33
C GLY A 25 -5.26 -5.34 21.05
N PHE A 26 -4.34 -5.46 20.09
CA PHE A 26 -3.42 -4.37 19.74
C PHE A 26 -4.11 -3.32 18.87
N GLY A 27 -3.77 -2.05 19.10
CA GLY A 27 -4.32 -0.92 18.34
C GLY A 27 -3.95 -0.98 16.86
N LYS A 28 -4.92 -0.69 16.01
CA LYS A 28 -4.77 -0.70 14.56
C LYS A 28 -5.58 0.43 13.93
N LEU A 29 -4.96 1.17 13.00
CA LEU A 29 -5.62 2.15 12.16
C LEU A 29 -5.66 1.63 10.72
N LEU A 30 -6.82 1.67 10.10
CA LEU A 30 -7.02 1.36 8.69
C LEU A 30 -7.17 2.65 7.89
N PHE A 31 -6.60 2.70 6.72
CA PHE A 31 -6.73 3.82 5.78
C PHE A 31 -6.52 3.34 4.35
N SER A 32 -6.81 4.20 3.39
CA SER A 32 -6.55 3.92 1.98
C SER A 32 -5.53 4.89 1.44
N ASP A 33 -4.66 4.42 0.55
CA ASP A 33 -3.68 5.26 -0.12
C ASP A 33 -4.28 6.04 -1.30
N TYR A 34 -3.45 6.72 -2.07
CA TYR A 34 -3.85 7.51 -3.24
C TYR A 34 -4.61 6.67 -4.30
N PHE A 35 -4.23 5.41 -4.47
CA PHE A 35 -4.86 4.47 -5.41
C PHE A 35 -5.98 3.63 -4.76
N ASN A 36 -6.44 4.03 -3.58
CA ASN A 36 -7.47 3.32 -2.84
C ASN A 36 -7.08 1.90 -2.37
N LYS A 37 -5.79 1.65 -2.22
CA LYS A 37 -5.29 0.41 -1.61
C LYS A 37 -5.50 0.46 -0.11
N LYS A 38 -5.97 -0.64 0.47
CA LYS A 38 -6.12 -0.77 1.93
C LYS A 38 -4.77 -0.86 2.60
N CYS A 39 -4.53 0.06 3.52
CA CYS A 39 -3.30 0.16 4.31
C CYS A 39 -3.61 0.12 5.80
N SER A 40 -2.61 -0.15 6.60
CA SER A 40 -2.75 -0.11 8.05
C SER A 40 -1.50 0.39 8.75
N LEU A 41 -1.74 0.91 9.94
CA LEU A 41 -0.75 1.22 10.95
C LEU A 41 -1.15 0.42 12.19
N GLN A 42 -0.29 -0.48 12.65
CA GLN A 42 -0.64 -1.46 13.70
C GLN A 42 0.47 -1.57 14.73
N ILE A 43 0.12 -1.50 16.01
CA ILE A 43 1.05 -1.77 17.09
C ILE A 43 1.52 -3.22 16.99
N SER A 44 2.84 -3.42 17.04
CA SER A 44 3.44 -4.75 17.00
C SER A 44 3.26 -5.49 18.32
N SER A 45 3.11 -6.80 18.20
CA SER A 45 3.08 -7.72 19.35
C SER A 45 4.47 -8.19 19.79
N VAL A 46 5.55 -7.65 19.22
CA VAL A 46 6.93 -7.97 19.64
C VAL A 46 7.11 -7.55 21.09
N GLY A 47 7.47 -8.50 21.95
CA GLY A 47 7.51 -8.27 23.39
C GLY A 47 8.76 -7.58 23.93
N THR A 48 9.80 -7.41 23.10
CA THR A 48 11.10 -6.85 23.53
C THR A 48 11.24 -5.34 23.25
N ASP A 49 10.55 -4.84 22.22
CA ASP A 49 10.65 -3.45 21.79
C ASP A 49 9.28 -2.91 21.34
N GLU A 50 9.07 -1.62 21.55
CA GLU A 50 7.89 -0.94 21.01
C GLU A 50 8.08 -0.69 19.51
N CYS A 51 7.40 -1.47 18.70
CA CYS A 51 7.44 -1.39 17.24
C CYS A 51 6.05 -1.23 16.63
N ILE A 52 6.03 -0.80 15.39
CA ILE A 52 4.80 -0.57 14.63
C ILE A 52 4.92 -1.17 13.23
N TRP A 53 3.83 -1.75 12.73
CA TRP A 53 3.70 -2.19 11.36
C TRP A 53 3.03 -1.11 10.52
N LEU A 54 3.61 -0.79 9.36
CA LEU A 54 3.07 0.17 8.40
C LEU A 54 3.17 -0.39 6.98
N GLY A 55 2.08 -0.36 6.25
CA GLY A 55 2.06 -0.75 4.84
C GLY A 55 0.68 -1.17 4.37
N VAL A 56 0.64 -1.85 3.23
CA VAL A 56 -0.60 -2.35 2.66
C VAL A 56 -1.08 -3.60 3.40
N GLU A 57 -2.39 -3.77 3.50
CA GLU A 57 -2.99 -4.91 4.21
C GLU A 57 -2.78 -6.22 3.46
N ASN A 58 -2.93 -6.20 2.14
CA ASN A 58 -2.84 -7.39 1.31
C ASN A 58 -1.88 -7.17 0.15
N ALA A 59 -1.09 -8.19 -0.17
CA ALA A 59 -0.36 -8.23 -1.41
C ALA A 59 -1.32 -8.49 -2.58
N GLU A 60 -1.13 -7.75 -3.65
CA GLU A 60 -1.87 -7.92 -4.91
C GLU A 60 -0.87 -8.11 -6.06
N PRO A 61 -0.23 -9.30 -6.15
CA PRO A 61 0.76 -9.54 -7.18
C PRO A 61 0.13 -9.54 -8.56
N CYS A 62 0.73 -8.79 -9.48
CA CYS A 62 0.26 -8.66 -10.85
C CYS A 62 1.41 -8.93 -11.83
N ILE A 63 1.05 -9.38 -13.02
CA ILE A 63 1.97 -9.62 -14.12
C ILE A 63 1.44 -8.93 -15.39
N LEU A 64 2.32 -8.48 -16.26
CA LEU A 64 1.91 -7.97 -17.56
C LEU A 64 1.18 -9.07 -18.35
N SER A 65 0.09 -8.69 -19.01
CA SER A 65 -0.72 -9.63 -19.80
C SER A 65 0.12 -10.36 -20.86
N SER A 66 1.04 -9.66 -21.51
CA SER A 66 1.98 -10.26 -22.50
C SER A 66 2.88 -11.31 -21.87
N ASP A 67 3.39 -11.04 -20.65
CA ASP A 67 4.25 -11.99 -19.95
C ASP A 67 3.44 -13.18 -19.41
N ALA A 68 2.22 -12.97 -18.97
CA ALA A 68 1.34 -14.05 -18.53
C ALA A 68 1.08 -15.05 -19.65
N VAL A 69 0.82 -14.57 -20.86
CA VAL A 69 0.65 -15.43 -22.05
C VAL A 69 1.94 -16.14 -22.41
N LYS A 70 3.06 -15.41 -22.44
CA LYS A 70 4.39 -15.95 -22.77
C LYS A 70 4.83 -17.07 -21.81
N LEU A 71 4.52 -16.94 -20.53
CA LEU A 71 4.86 -17.93 -19.50
C LEU A 71 3.83 -19.07 -19.38
N GLY A 72 2.76 -19.04 -20.16
CA GLY A 72 1.71 -20.06 -20.11
C GLY A 72 0.78 -19.96 -18.89
N LEU A 73 0.79 -18.84 -18.18
CA LEU A 73 -0.06 -18.59 -17.02
C LEU A 73 -1.50 -18.20 -17.40
N ALA A 74 -1.68 -17.67 -18.59
CA ALA A 74 -2.98 -17.29 -19.13
C ALA A 74 -3.01 -17.51 -20.64
N LYS A 75 -4.20 -17.74 -21.18
CA LYS A 75 -4.43 -17.78 -22.63
C LYS A 75 -4.71 -16.37 -23.16
N MET A 76 -4.52 -16.16 -24.47
CA MET A 76 -4.83 -14.88 -25.14
C MET A 76 -6.25 -14.38 -24.86
N GLU A 77 -7.21 -15.30 -24.79
CA GLU A 77 -8.62 -14.97 -24.54
C GLU A 77 -8.90 -14.56 -23.08
N GLU A 78 -7.97 -14.86 -22.17
CA GLU A 78 -8.12 -14.62 -20.73
C GLU A 78 -7.51 -13.28 -20.28
N VAL A 79 -6.80 -12.58 -21.17
CA VAL A 79 -6.12 -11.33 -20.86
C VAL A 79 -6.72 -10.15 -21.65
N PRO A 80 -6.66 -8.92 -21.09
CA PRO A 80 -7.03 -7.74 -21.86
C PRO A 80 -6.17 -7.58 -23.11
N THR A 81 -6.81 -7.21 -24.22
CA THR A 81 -6.13 -6.96 -25.50
C THR A 81 -6.40 -5.55 -25.99
N SER A 82 -5.41 -4.99 -26.71
CA SER A 82 -5.56 -3.72 -27.39
C SER A 82 -6.51 -3.86 -28.59
N PRO A 83 -6.98 -2.74 -29.20
CA PRO A 83 -7.75 -2.79 -30.47
C PRO A 83 -7.04 -3.53 -31.60
N PHE A 84 -5.71 -3.64 -31.52
CA PHE A 84 -4.88 -4.36 -32.51
C PHE A 84 -4.67 -5.84 -32.18
N GLY A 85 -5.31 -6.37 -31.12
CA GLY A 85 -5.23 -7.77 -30.71
C GLY A 85 -4.00 -8.16 -29.90
N ASN A 86 -3.20 -7.21 -29.44
CA ASN A 86 -2.04 -7.46 -28.60
C ASN A 86 -2.42 -7.48 -27.12
N PRO A 87 -1.84 -8.39 -26.29
CA PRO A 87 -2.05 -8.35 -24.85
C PRO A 87 -1.63 -7.02 -24.26
N CYS A 88 -2.46 -6.43 -23.42
CA CYS A 88 -2.18 -5.16 -22.76
C CYS A 88 -2.63 -5.18 -21.29
N GLY A 89 -2.08 -4.25 -20.50
CA GLY A 89 -2.41 -4.10 -19.09
C GLY A 89 -1.83 -5.18 -18.19
N TRP A 90 -2.37 -5.25 -16.99
CA TRP A 90 -1.93 -6.14 -15.92
C TRP A 90 -3.02 -7.13 -15.58
N VAL A 91 -2.63 -8.34 -15.25
CA VAL A 91 -3.52 -9.39 -14.72
C VAL A 91 -2.99 -9.89 -13.39
N GLU A 92 -3.87 -10.44 -12.57
CA GLU A 92 -3.49 -11.03 -11.31
C GLU A 92 -2.54 -12.21 -11.51
N TYR A 93 -1.48 -12.25 -10.71
CA TYR A 93 -0.56 -13.39 -10.68
C TYR A 93 -1.03 -14.40 -9.65
N PRO A 94 -1.31 -15.66 -10.03
CA PRO A 94 -1.76 -16.68 -9.10
C PRO A 94 -0.61 -17.11 -8.17
N VAL A 95 -0.74 -16.78 -6.89
CA VAL A 95 0.24 -17.17 -5.85
C VAL A 95 -0.37 -18.28 -4.99
N PRO A 96 0.34 -19.39 -4.75
CA PRO A 96 -0.09 -20.42 -3.83
C PRO A 96 -0.37 -19.88 -2.42
N LYS A 97 -1.35 -20.44 -1.74
CA LYS A 97 -1.76 -19.98 -0.40
C LYS A 97 -0.66 -20.14 0.66
N GLU A 98 0.27 -21.06 0.44
CA GLU A 98 1.40 -21.33 1.31
C GLU A 98 2.50 -20.28 1.24
N VAL A 99 2.46 -19.43 0.22
CA VAL A 99 3.45 -18.35 0.04
C VAL A 99 3.11 -17.18 0.95
N MET A 100 4.03 -16.85 1.85
CA MET A 100 3.92 -15.65 2.66
C MET A 100 4.42 -14.44 1.87
N MET A 101 3.60 -13.40 1.81
CA MET A 101 3.92 -12.13 1.16
C MET A 101 4.10 -11.04 2.20
N THR A 102 5.29 -10.46 2.26
CA THR A 102 5.57 -9.32 3.16
C THR A 102 5.08 -8.03 2.51
N THR A 103 4.15 -7.35 3.17
CA THR A 103 3.50 -6.14 2.66
C THR A 103 3.69 -4.91 3.54
N ARG A 104 4.18 -5.11 4.76
CA ARG A 104 4.31 -4.05 5.76
C ARG A 104 5.73 -3.96 6.28
N MET A 105 6.22 -2.75 6.46
CA MET A 105 7.48 -2.51 7.14
C MET A 105 7.28 -2.53 8.67
N HIS A 106 8.28 -2.97 9.38
CA HIS A 106 8.30 -3.04 10.85
C HIS A 106 9.28 -2.00 11.37
N LEU A 107 8.78 -1.00 12.09
CA LEU A 107 9.55 0.17 12.50
C LEU A 107 9.64 0.27 14.03
N SER A 108 10.83 0.56 14.54
CA SER A 108 11.01 1.00 15.92
C SER A 108 10.45 2.43 16.11
N ARG A 109 10.32 2.87 17.35
CA ARG A 109 9.90 4.25 17.65
C ARG A 109 10.81 5.29 16.99
N GLU A 110 12.13 5.09 17.04
CA GLU A 110 13.10 6.01 16.42
C GLU A 110 13.01 6.00 14.89
N GLN A 111 12.90 4.84 14.28
CA GLN A 111 12.71 4.72 12.83
C GLN A 111 11.38 5.37 12.38
N ALA A 112 10.31 5.19 13.14
CA ALA A 112 9.03 5.83 12.86
C ALA A 112 9.13 7.36 12.90
N LYS A 113 9.85 7.91 13.90
CA LYS A 113 10.13 9.34 14.01
C LYS A 113 10.91 9.86 12.80
N GLN A 114 12.01 9.20 12.43
CA GLN A 114 12.83 9.58 11.28
C GLN A 114 12.04 9.55 9.98
N LEU A 115 11.24 8.52 9.76
CA LEU A 115 10.37 8.42 8.58
C LEU A 115 9.31 9.52 8.56
N ALA A 116 8.68 9.80 9.70
CA ALA A 116 7.69 10.86 9.82
C ALA A 116 8.27 12.23 9.44
N LEU A 117 9.50 12.53 9.85
CA LEU A 117 10.18 13.78 9.49
C LEU A 117 10.45 13.88 7.99
N LYS A 118 10.83 12.78 7.33
CA LYS A 118 11.04 12.73 5.88
C LYS A 118 9.73 12.86 5.10
N LEU A 119 8.68 12.25 5.58
CA LEU A 119 7.34 12.41 4.99
C LEU A 119 6.84 13.85 5.13
N LEU A 120 7.09 14.49 6.28
CA LEU A 120 6.74 15.88 6.48
C LEU A 120 7.55 16.82 5.56
N GLU A 121 8.84 16.57 5.38
CA GLU A 121 9.68 17.29 4.43
C GLU A 121 9.12 17.23 3.01
N PHE A 122 8.78 16.04 2.54
CA PHE A 122 8.13 15.86 1.25
C PHE A 122 6.79 16.61 1.15
N ALA A 123 5.95 16.52 2.19
CA ALA A 123 4.64 17.19 2.22
C ALA A 123 4.77 18.72 2.10
N LEU A 124 5.80 19.31 2.69
CA LEU A 124 6.05 20.76 2.68
C LEU A 124 6.77 21.26 1.43
N CYS A 125 7.70 20.48 0.90
CA CYS A 125 8.61 20.90 -0.17
C CYS A 125 8.37 20.20 -1.53
N GLY A 126 7.63 19.10 -1.55
CA GLY A 126 7.38 18.30 -2.75
C GLY A 126 8.61 17.52 -3.23
N THR A 127 9.68 17.43 -2.42
CA THR A 127 10.94 16.75 -2.76
C THR A 127 11.52 16.05 -1.55
N ILE A 128 12.50 15.20 -1.79
CA ILE A 128 13.26 14.48 -0.77
C ILE A 128 14.73 14.93 -0.87
N LYS A 129 15.29 15.39 0.22
CA LYS A 129 16.71 15.79 0.34
C LYS A 129 17.52 14.71 1.06
#